data_475237dff507453dfd6324afd4e323a7
#
_entry.id   475237dff507453dfd6324afd4e323a7
#
_cell.length_a   1.000
_cell.length_b   1.000
_cell.length_c   1.000
_cell.angle_alpha   90.00
_cell.angle_beta   90.00
_cell.angle_gamma   90.00
#
_symmetry.space_group_name_H-M   'P 1'
#
loop_
_entity.id
_entity.type
_entity.pdbx_description
1 polymer ?
#
loop_
_entity_poly.entity_id
_entity_poly.type
_entity_poly.pdbx_seq_one_letter_code
_entity_poly.pdbx_strand_id
1 'polypeptide(L)'
;MKEKSQIEKKAEEKQITLLSTALSEASNAGGHWLNASGKGYPRFYPKGVSVSAFNALFMTLHSDKNGCKTNQFTLFSDAKAQGASVRENEQGVPFLFYNWNKYVHRNNPEQVISRDDYMKLYEEEQKLYKGVHNREIRTLFNIDQTTLPYVDKERYETTLRRYGSAVERGYTEADNRRLHIQFNDFLLRMRDNLVPVRLDGSGVPHYETDKDAVYMPRQREFRHYHDYIQEALRQIVSATGHQQRLAREGMVM
;
A
#
# COMPACT_ATOMS: atom_id res chain seq x y z
N MET A 1 28.53 -7.70 8.03
CA MET A 1 27.09 -7.39 8.18
C MET A 1 26.82 -7.00 9.61
N LYS A 2 26.24 -5.82 9.88
CA LYS A 2 25.85 -5.45 11.26
C LYS A 2 24.76 -6.41 11.75
N GLU A 3 24.88 -6.88 12.97
CA GLU A 3 23.87 -7.73 13.59
C GLU A 3 22.56 -6.93 13.76
N LYS A 4 21.42 -7.55 13.42
CA LYS A 4 20.10 -6.91 13.53
C LYS A 4 19.75 -6.71 15.01
N SER A 5 19.22 -5.54 15.34
CA SER A 5 18.70 -5.26 16.67
C SER A 5 17.52 -6.18 17.02
N GLN A 6 17.23 -6.34 18.31
CA GLN A 6 16.06 -7.12 18.78
C GLN A 6 14.72 -6.57 18.22
N ILE A 7 14.64 -5.25 18.06
CA ILE A 7 13.46 -4.59 17.48
C ILE A 7 13.29 -4.99 16.01
N GLU A 8 14.38 -5.05 15.25
CA GLU A 8 14.34 -5.49 13.85
C GLU A 8 13.95 -6.96 13.72
N LYS A 9 14.49 -7.84 14.57
CA LYS A 9 14.13 -9.27 14.58
C LYS A 9 12.62 -9.46 14.84
N LYS A 10 12.08 -8.81 15.87
CA LYS A 10 10.64 -8.85 16.20
C LYS A 10 9.75 -8.29 15.09
N ALA A 11 10.18 -7.22 14.43
CA ALA A 11 9.43 -6.65 13.31
C ALA A 11 9.39 -7.61 12.12
N GLU A 12 10.51 -8.23 11.79
CA GLU A 12 10.58 -9.23 10.72
C GLU A 12 9.74 -10.47 11.02
N GLU A 13 9.79 -11.00 12.24
CA GLU A 13 8.95 -12.12 12.68
C GLU A 13 7.48 -11.80 12.50
N LYS A 14 7.06 -10.60 12.89
CA LYS A 14 5.67 -10.15 12.72
C LYS A 14 5.28 -10.01 11.25
N GLN A 15 6.17 -9.49 10.41
CA GLN A 15 5.96 -9.38 8.96
C GLN A 15 5.86 -10.76 8.31
N ILE A 16 6.75 -11.69 8.67
CA ILE A 16 6.72 -13.07 8.19
C ILE A 16 5.40 -13.74 8.60
N THR A 17 4.97 -13.56 9.84
CA THR A 17 3.71 -14.12 10.34
C THR A 17 2.51 -13.58 9.56
N LEU A 18 2.45 -12.27 9.30
CA LEU A 18 1.37 -11.66 8.52
C LEU A 18 1.32 -12.22 7.09
N LEU A 19 2.49 -12.34 6.46
CA LEU A 19 2.59 -12.84 5.09
C LEU A 19 2.25 -14.34 5.01
N SER A 20 2.79 -15.17 5.90
CA SER A 20 2.53 -16.60 5.93
C SER A 20 1.07 -16.92 6.21
N THR A 21 0.43 -16.18 7.11
CA THR A 21 -1.01 -16.30 7.38
C THR A 21 -1.81 -15.97 6.13
N ALA A 22 -1.53 -14.84 5.47
CA ALA A 22 -2.24 -14.42 4.27
C ALA A 22 -2.06 -15.42 3.12
N LEU A 23 -0.87 -15.97 2.93
CA LEU A 23 -0.60 -17.00 1.91
C LEU A 23 -1.35 -18.30 2.22
N SER A 24 -1.39 -18.71 3.48
CA SER A 24 -2.13 -19.93 3.91
C SER A 24 -3.64 -19.76 3.69
N GLU A 25 -4.20 -18.62 4.09
CA GLU A 25 -5.61 -18.31 3.89
C GLU A 25 -5.97 -18.26 2.39
N ALA A 26 -5.11 -17.67 1.58
CA ALA A 26 -5.30 -17.60 0.15
C ALA A 26 -5.24 -18.98 -0.53
N SER A 27 -4.31 -19.83 -0.11
CA SER A 27 -4.23 -21.20 -0.60
C SER A 27 -5.53 -21.97 -0.33
N ASN A 28 -6.14 -21.75 0.83
CA ASN A 28 -7.41 -22.38 1.23
C ASN A 28 -8.63 -21.77 0.51
N ALA A 29 -8.53 -20.52 0.05
CA ALA A 29 -9.62 -19.75 -0.57
C ALA A 29 -9.57 -19.74 -2.12
N GLY A 30 -8.69 -20.53 -2.76
CA GLY A 30 -8.61 -20.62 -4.21
C GLY A 30 -7.69 -19.58 -4.87
N GLY A 31 -6.71 -19.05 -4.15
CA GLY A 31 -5.56 -18.37 -4.77
C GLY A 31 -5.54 -16.85 -4.75
N HIS A 32 -6.56 -16.17 -4.21
CA HIS A 32 -6.61 -14.70 -4.16
C HIS A 32 -6.08 -14.14 -2.83
N TRP A 33 -4.78 -14.15 -2.63
CA TRP A 33 -4.15 -13.70 -1.38
C TRP A 33 -4.09 -12.16 -1.20
N LEU A 34 -4.29 -11.41 -2.25
CA LEU A 34 -4.49 -9.97 -2.25
C LEU A 34 -5.92 -9.64 -2.72
N ASN A 35 -6.91 -10.15 -2.02
CA ASN A 35 -8.23 -9.54 -2.11
C ASN A 35 -8.10 -8.13 -1.56
N ALA A 36 -7.82 -7.20 -2.45
CA ALA A 36 -7.84 -5.80 -2.09
C ALA A 36 -9.22 -5.52 -1.49
N SER A 37 -9.25 -5.27 -0.19
CA SER A 37 -10.48 -5.09 0.60
C SER A 37 -11.32 -3.88 0.18
N GLY A 38 -11.03 -3.29 -0.99
CA GLY A 38 -11.67 -2.08 -1.49
C GLY A 38 -11.41 -0.82 -0.65
N LYS A 39 -10.59 -0.92 0.39
CA LYS A 39 -10.28 0.16 1.35
C LYS A 39 -9.28 1.19 0.82
N GLY A 40 -8.80 1.00 -0.39
CA GLY A 40 -7.79 1.86 -1.01
C GLY A 40 -6.38 1.68 -0.43
N TYR A 41 -5.44 2.44 -0.99
CA TYR A 41 -4.03 2.35 -0.64
C TYR A 41 -3.77 2.89 0.77
N PRO A 42 -2.96 2.20 1.60
CA PRO A 42 -2.65 2.64 2.97
C PRO A 42 -2.03 4.03 3.04
N ARG A 43 -2.44 4.80 4.05
CA ARG A 43 -2.02 6.19 4.23
C ARG A 43 -1.80 6.53 5.69
N PHE A 44 -0.96 7.53 5.93
CA PHE A 44 -0.84 8.16 7.24
C PHE A 44 -2.03 9.05 7.55
N TYR A 45 -2.65 8.81 8.68
CA TYR A 45 -3.71 9.66 9.24
C TYR A 45 -3.12 10.70 10.22
N PRO A 46 -3.57 11.94 10.22
CA PRO A 46 -4.62 12.55 9.38
C PRO A 46 -4.11 13.12 8.05
N LYS A 47 -2.81 13.14 7.82
CA LYS A 47 -2.17 13.85 6.70
C LYS A 47 -2.52 13.25 5.32
N GLY A 48 -2.99 12.02 5.27
CA GLY A 48 -3.32 11.32 4.03
C GLY A 48 -2.12 10.99 3.13
N VAL A 49 -0.90 11.08 3.66
CA VAL A 49 0.32 10.77 2.92
C VAL A 49 0.39 9.29 2.63
N SER A 50 0.67 8.94 1.38
CA SER A 50 0.87 7.56 0.94
C SER A 50 2.17 6.98 1.49
N VAL A 51 2.20 5.68 1.69
CA VAL A 51 3.36 4.93 2.19
C VAL A 51 4.07 4.20 1.05
N SER A 52 5.29 3.68 1.29
CA SER A 52 5.98 2.84 0.31
C SER A 52 5.24 1.52 0.07
N ALA A 53 5.41 0.92 -1.11
CA ALA A 53 4.76 -0.34 -1.46
C ALA A 53 5.06 -1.47 -0.46
N PHE A 54 6.29 -1.54 0.04
CA PHE A 54 6.69 -2.51 1.06
C PHE A 54 5.85 -2.34 2.34
N ASN A 55 5.75 -1.14 2.86
CA ASN A 55 4.93 -0.87 4.05
C ASN A 55 3.44 -1.07 3.77
N ALA A 56 2.97 -0.67 2.59
CA ALA A 56 1.58 -0.81 2.19
C ALA A 56 1.11 -2.26 2.23
N LEU A 57 1.94 -3.21 1.78
CA LEU A 57 1.65 -4.63 1.84
C LEU A 57 1.29 -5.05 3.28
N PHE A 58 2.18 -4.82 4.24
CA PHE A 58 1.97 -5.26 5.63
C PHE A 58 0.84 -4.50 6.33
N MET A 59 0.66 -3.22 6.00
CA MET A 59 -0.46 -2.43 6.52
C MET A 59 -1.80 -2.97 6.01
N THR A 60 -1.90 -3.34 4.73
CA THR A 60 -3.11 -3.95 4.16
C THR A 60 -3.39 -5.30 4.80
N LEU A 61 -2.40 -6.19 4.86
CA LEU A 61 -2.56 -7.50 5.51
C LEU A 61 -2.98 -7.37 6.98
N HIS A 62 -2.41 -6.39 7.70
CA HIS A 62 -2.80 -6.10 9.07
C HIS A 62 -4.24 -5.61 9.19
N SER A 63 -4.67 -4.70 8.31
CA SER A 63 -6.05 -4.21 8.26
C SER A 63 -7.04 -5.33 7.99
N ASP A 64 -6.72 -6.22 7.06
CA ASP A 64 -7.62 -7.30 6.67
C ASP A 64 -7.72 -8.35 7.78
N LYS A 65 -6.60 -8.75 8.37
CA LYS A 65 -6.56 -9.66 9.51
C LYS A 65 -7.37 -9.16 10.71
N ASN A 66 -7.37 -7.86 10.96
CA ASN A 66 -8.06 -7.25 12.10
C ASN A 66 -9.46 -6.73 11.75
N GLY A 67 -9.98 -6.99 10.56
CA GLY A 67 -11.30 -6.54 10.11
C GLY A 67 -11.48 -5.02 10.13
N CYS A 68 -10.37 -4.26 9.96
CA CYS A 68 -10.43 -2.80 9.94
C CYS A 68 -11.27 -2.29 8.76
N LYS A 69 -11.97 -1.20 8.95
CA LYS A 69 -12.83 -0.57 7.93
C LYS A 69 -12.08 0.33 6.96
N THR A 70 -10.91 0.83 7.37
CA THR A 70 -10.05 1.69 6.56
C THR A 70 -8.61 1.18 6.49
N ASN A 71 -7.84 1.70 5.53
CA ASN A 71 -6.38 1.59 5.47
C ASN A 71 -5.70 2.89 5.93
N GLN A 72 -6.25 3.54 6.98
CA GLN A 72 -5.69 4.74 7.58
C GLN A 72 -4.93 4.38 8.85
N PHE A 73 -3.67 4.79 8.95
CA PHE A 73 -2.79 4.41 10.04
C PHE A 73 -2.15 5.63 10.70
N THR A 74 -1.95 5.53 12.00
CA THR A 74 -1.40 6.60 12.82
C THR A 74 -0.31 6.08 13.75
N LEU A 75 0.62 6.94 14.15
CA LEU A 75 1.51 6.68 15.27
C LEU A 75 0.75 6.83 16.59
N PHE A 76 1.22 6.16 17.64
CA PHE A 76 0.66 6.32 18.98
C PHE A 76 0.68 7.78 19.45
N SER A 77 1.80 8.48 19.23
CA SER A 77 1.95 9.90 19.55
C SER A 77 0.99 10.79 18.78
N ASP A 78 0.77 10.48 17.50
CA ASP A 78 -0.10 11.28 16.64
C ASP A 78 -1.58 11.07 16.98
N ALA A 79 -1.98 9.86 17.34
CA ALA A 79 -3.31 9.58 17.87
C ALA A 79 -3.58 10.40 19.13
N LYS A 80 -2.62 10.39 20.08
CA LYS A 80 -2.71 11.16 21.33
C LYS A 80 -2.79 12.67 21.09
N ALA A 81 -1.99 13.20 20.17
CA ALA A 81 -2.03 14.62 19.79
C ALA A 81 -3.38 15.04 19.20
N GLN A 82 -4.19 14.10 18.72
CA GLN A 82 -5.53 14.33 18.19
C GLN A 82 -6.66 14.02 19.19
N GLY A 83 -6.32 13.82 20.46
CA GLY A 83 -7.28 13.51 21.52
C GLY A 83 -7.80 12.07 21.49
N ALA A 84 -7.20 11.20 20.68
CA ALA A 84 -7.53 9.78 20.65
C ALA A 84 -6.41 8.95 21.30
N SER A 85 -6.71 7.71 21.67
CA SER A 85 -5.75 6.75 22.21
C SER A 85 -5.84 5.43 21.46
N VAL A 86 -4.76 4.68 21.41
CA VAL A 86 -4.83 3.28 21.00
C VAL A 86 -5.55 2.50 22.08
N ARG A 87 -6.48 1.63 21.70
CA ARG A 87 -7.23 0.82 22.66
C ARG A 87 -6.32 -0.19 23.33
N GLU A 88 -6.72 -0.62 24.51
CA GLU A 88 -6.00 -1.63 25.28
C GLU A 88 -5.92 -2.95 24.51
N ASN A 89 -4.78 -3.64 24.62
CA ASN A 89 -4.47 -4.91 23.96
C ASN A 89 -4.38 -4.87 22.41
N GLU A 90 -4.52 -3.72 21.79
CA GLU A 90 -4.36 -3.60 20.34
C GLU A 90 -2.89 -3.74 19.93
N GLN A 91 -2.68 -4.46 18.85
CA GLN A 91 -1.34 -4.68 18.28
C GLN A 91 -1.19 -3.93 16.98
N GLY A 92 -0.23 -3.01 16.91
CA GLY A 92 0.07 -2.29 15.67
C GLY A 92 0.92 -3.10 14.70
N VAL A 93 1.13 -2.57 13.52
CA VAL A 93 1.98 -3.13 12.46
C VAL A 93 3.35 -2.45 12.44
N PRO A 94 4.47 -3.21 12.28
CA PRO A 94 5.79 -2.60 12.10
C PRO A 94 5.85 -1.82 10.79
N PHE A 95 6.36 -0.63 10.86
CA PHE A 95 6.54 0.28 9.73
C PHE A 95 7.99 0.71 9.59
N LEU A 96 8.52 0.61 8.39
CA LEU A 96 9.89 0.96 8.09
C LEU A 96 9.97 2.40 7.56
N PHE A 97 10.52 3.28 8.38
CA PHE A 97 10.85 4.64 8.01
C PHE A 97 12.26 4.73 7.44
N TYR A 98 12.39 5.48 6.36
CA TYR A 98 13.68 5.91 5.83
C TYR A 98 13.82 7.42 6.04
N ASN A 99 14.71 7.80 6.94
CA ASN A 99 15.02 9.20 7.23
C ASN A 99 16.33 9.60 6.57
N TRP A 100 16.27 10.63 5.74
CA TRP A 100 17.43 11.24 5.08
C TRP A 100 17.89 12.45 5.90
N ASN A 101 18.15 12.26 7.17
CA ASN A 101 18.48 13.32 8.10
C ASN A 101 19.94 13.28 8.59
N LYS A 102 20.73 12.39 8.03
CA LYS A 102 22.16 12.23 8.36
C LYS A 102 23.01 12.40 7.12
N TYR A 103 24.11 13.10 7.29
CA TYR A 103 25.12 13.33 6.27
C TYR A 103 26.47 12.88 6.80
N VAL A 104 27.16 12.05 6.01
CA VAL A 104 28.47 11.47 6.37
C VAL A 104 29.53 12.09 5.48
N HIS A 105 30.64 12.51 6.09
CA HIS A 105 31.78 13.04 5.34
C HIS A 105 32.39 11.97 4.45
N ARG A 106 32.64 12.31 3.15
CA ARG A 106 33.04 11.34 2.13
C ARG A 106 34.39 10.66 2.46
N ASN A 107 35.32 11.41 3.05
CA ASN A 107 36.66 10.94 3.38
C ASN A 107 36.80 10.53 4.85
N ASN A 108 35.78 10.79 5.72
CA ASN A 108 35.79 10.39 7.11
C ASN A 108 34.41 9.87 7.53
N PRO A 109 34.15 8.56 7.41
CA PRO A 109 32.85 7.97 7.73
C PRO A 109 32.37 8.13 9.18
N GLU A 110 33.28 8.43 10.11
CA GLU A 110 32.94 8.68 11.51
C GLU A 110 32.35 10.08 11.73
N GLN A 111 32.64 11.00 10.82
CA GLN A 111 32.11 12.36 10.88
C GLN A 111 30.70 12.40 10.28
N VAL A 112 29.71 12.34 11.17
CA VAL A 112 28.29 12.38 10.83
C VAL A 112 27.66 13.65 11.38
N ILE A 113 26.96 14.39 10.52
CA ILE A 113 26.24 15.60 10.89
C ILE A 113 24.74 15.44 10.64
N SER A 114 23.95 16.25 11.33
CA SER A 114 22.49 16.31 11.10
C SER A 114 22.18 17.05 9.80
N ARG A 115 20.91 16.92 9.33
CA ARG A 115 20.44 17.71 8.20
C ARG A 115 20.49 19.22 8.48
N ASP A 116 20.15 19.62 9.70
CA ASP A 116 20.14 21.00 10.09
C ASP A 116 21.55 21.62 10.09
N ASP A 117 22.54 20.86 10.52
CA ASP A 117 23.94 21.29 10.47
C ASP A 117 24.47 21.30 9.02
N TYR A 118 24.10 20.28 8.21
CA TYR A 118 24.44 20.26 6.79
C TYR A 118 23.91 21.47 6.04
N MET A 119 22.69 21.92 6.34
CA MET A 119 22.07 23.08 5.69
C MET A 119 22.72 24.42 6.10
N LYS A 120 23.53 24.45 7.16
CA LYS A 120 24.30 25.62 7.59
C LYS A 120 25.67 25.73 6.92
N LEU A 121 26.13 24.63 6.28
CA LEU A 121 27.42 24.60 5.59
C LEU A 121 27.36 25.39 4.27
N TYR A 122 28.50 25.94 3.87
CA TYR A 122 28.66 26.53 2.56
C TYR A 122 28.63 25.43 1.45
N GLU A 123 28.27 25.79 0.23
CA GLU A 123 28.13 24.83 -0.89
C GLU A 123 29.38 23.96 -1.11
N GLU A 124 30.56 24.54 -0.96
CA GLU A 124 31.84 23.82 -1.10
C GLU A 124 32.01 22.76 0.00
N GLU A 125 31.62 23.06 1.23
CA GLU A 125 31.67 22.12 2.34
C GLU A 125 30.61 21.04 2.20
N GLN A 126 29.41 21.38 1.69
CA GLN A 126 28.34 20.42 1.44
C GLN A 126 28.75 19.33 0.47
N LYS A 127 29.61 19.62 -0.52
CA LYS A 127 30.15 18.65 -1.48
C LYS A 127 31.00 17.57 -0.80
N LEU A 128 31.55 17.83 0.38
CA LEU A 128 32.32 16.86 1.16
C LEU A 128 31.46 15.81 1.85
N TYR A 129 30.16 16.03 1.92
CA TYR A 129 29.24 15.12 2.58
C TYR A 129 28.35 14.40 1.56
N LYS A 130 27.88 13.21 1.94
CA LYS A 130 26.84 12.44 1.24
C LYS A 130 25.70 12.19 2.20
N GLY A 131 24.48 12.38 1.74
CA GLY A 131 23.29 11.97 2.48
C GLY A 131 23.27 10.45 2.67
N VAL A 132 22.99 10.01 3.87
CA VAL A 132 22.76 8.61 4.18
C VAL A 132 21.38 8.46 4.82
N HIS A 133 20.66 7.44 4.38
CA HIS A 133 19.38 7.16 5.00
C HIS A 133 19.59 6.37 6.29
N ASN A 134 18.86 6.78 7.32
CA ASN A 134 18.75 6.01 8.55
C ASN A 134 17.43 5.23 8.50
N ARG A 135 17.52 3.94 8.75
CA ARG A 135 16.37 3.04 8.84
C ARG A 135 15.87 3.00 10.27
N GLU A 136 14.61 3.33 10.47
CA GLU A 136 13.96 3.31 11.78
C GLU A 136 12.68 2.48 11.68
N ILE A 137 12.46 1.60 12.63
CA ILE A 137 11.24 0.81 12.74
C ILE A 137 10.35 1.45 13.80
N ARG A 138 9.13 1.79 13.42
CA ARG A 138 8.08 2.27 14.31
C ARG A 138 6.85 1.39 14.20
N THR A 139 6.00 1.45 15.20
CA THR A 139 4.73 0.74 15.21
C THR A 139 3.61 1.70 14.82
N LEU A 140 2.83 1.33 13.81
CA LEU A 140 1.61 2.04 13.42
C LEU A 140 0.37 1.26 13.87
N PHE A 141 -0.68 1.99 14.14
CA PHE A 141 -1.99 1.46 14.48
C PHE A 141 -3.01 1.94 13.45
N ASN A 142 -3.91 1.06 13.04
CA ASN A 142 -5.05 1.49 12.25
C ASN A 142 -5.96 2.40 13.11
N ILE A 143 -6.57 3.41 12.51
CA ILE A 143 -7.48 4.32 13.25
C ILE A 143 -8.65 3.57 13.89
N ASP A 144 -9.05 2.43 13.32
CA ASP A 144 -10.08 1.56 13.89
C ASP A 144 -9.63 0.87 15.19
N GLN A 145 -8.33 0.82 15.46
CA GLN A 145 -7.74 0.31 16.71
C GLN A 145 -7.60 1.41 17.78
N THR A 146 -8.07 2.61 17.48
CA THR A 146 -8.02 3.75 18.41
C THR A 146 -9.39 4.08 18.98
N THR A 147 -9.42 5.01 19.92
CA THR A 147 -10.68 5.56 20.46
C THR A 147 -11.31 6.61 19.54
N LEU A 148 -10.69 6.96 18.40
CA LEU A 148 -11.19 7.97 17.46
C LEU A 148 -12.68 7.78 17.08
N PRO A 149 -13.17 6.56 16.80
CA PRO A 149 -14.58 6.32 16.50
C PRO A 149 -15.55 6.77 17.59
N TYR A 150 -15.07 6.91 18.82
CA TYR A 150 -15.88 7.25 19.99
C TYR A 150 -15.70 8.70 20.44
N VAL A 151 -14.46 9.21 20.37
CA VAL A 151 -14.13 10.55 20.88
C VAL A 151 -14.37 11.65 19.83
N ASP A 152 -14.29 11.30 18.54
CA ASP A 152 -14.57 12.22 17.42
C ASP A 152 -15.26 11.45 16.29
N LYS A 153 -16.51 11.10 16.53
CA LYS A 153 -17.32 10.28 15.63
C LYS A 153 -17.48 10.94 14.25
N GLU A 154 -17.69 12.24 14.20
CA GLU A 154 -17.90 12.97 12.95
C GLU A 154 -16.65 12.91 12.04
N ARG A 155 -15.48 13.13 12.61
CA ARG A 155 -14.21 13.03 11.93
C ARG A 155 -13.91 11.61 11.43
N TYR A 156 -14.22 10.61 12.27
CA TYR A 156 -14.08 9.22 11.89
C TYR A 156 -15.01 8.85 10.73
N GLU A 157 -16.30 9.20 10.79
CA GLU A 157 -17.25 8.94 9.71
C GLU A 157 -16.89 9.67 8.41
N THR A 158 -16.35 10.89 8.50
CA THR A 158 -15.82 11.62 7.36
C THR A 158 -14.63 10.88 6.73
N THR A 159 -13.77 10.29 7.55
CA THR A 159 -12.65 9.47 7.09
C THR A 159 -13.14 8.17 6.43
N LEU A 160 -14.16 7.51 6.99
CA LEU A 160 -14.81 6.35 6.37
C LEU A 160 -15.39 6.68 4.99
N ARG A 161 -16.15 7.77 4.88
CA ARG A 161 -16.71 8.21 3.58
C ARG A 161 -15.64 8.48 2.54
N ARG A 162 -14.47 8.95 2.96
CA ARG A 162 -13.38 9.28 2.04
C ARG A 162 -12.48 8.10 1.70
N TYR A 163 -12.20 7.23 2.65
CA TYR A 163 -11.15 6.21 2.56
C TYR A 163 -11.60 4.79 2.95
N GLY A 164 -12.84 4.61 3.32
CA GLY A 164 -13.41 3.30 3.62
C GLY A 164 -13.58 2.42 2.38
N SER A 165 -14.00 1.19 2.57
CA SER A 165 -14.40 0.30 1.48
C SER A 165 -15.61 0.87 0.71
N ALA A 166 -15.93 0.28 -0.43
CA ALA A 166 -17.11 0.71 -1.20
C ALA A 166 -18.41 0.66 -0.35
N VAL A 167 -18.54 -0.35 0.52
CA VAL A 167 -19.66 -0.48 1.47
C VAL A 167 -19.66 0.66 2.48
N GLU A 168 -18.50 0.94 3.10
CA GLU A 168 -18.38 2.00 4.10
C GLU A 168 -18.57 3.41 3.49
N ARG A 169 -18.29 3.57 2.21
CA ARG A 169 -18.53 4.82 1.47
C ARG A 169 -19.97 5.01 1.06
N GLY A 170 -20.82 4.01 1.26
CA GLY A 170 -22.25 4.06 0.93
C GLY A 170 -22.53 4.11 -0.58
N TYR A 171 -21.69 3.47 -1.39
CA TYR A 171 -21.96 3.36 -2.82
C TYR A 171 -23.29 2.62 -3.07
N THR A 172 -24.15 3.26 -3.85
CA THR A 172 -25.42 2.73 -4.25
C THR A 172 -25.29 1.81 -5.46
N GLU A 173 -26.36 1.05 -5.77
CA GLU A 173 -26.42 0.25 -6.99
C GLU A 173 -26.37 1.13 -8.28
N ALA A 174 -26.88 2.36 -8.20
CA ALA A 174 -26.78 3.34 -9.27
C ALA A 174 -25.34 3.77 -9.53
N ASP A 175 -24.55 3.98 -8.47
CA ASP A 175 -23.11 4.29 -8.57
C ASP A 175 -22.35 3.12 -9.18
N ASN A 176 -22.66 1.90 -8.81
CA ASN A 176 -22.07 0.70 -9.39
C ASN A 176 -22.38 0.56 -10.87
N ARG A 177 -23.61 0.84 -11.30
CA ARG A 177 -23.97 0.85 -12.74
C ARG A 177 -23.23 1.91 -13.52
N ARG A 178 -23.13 3.13 -12.98
CA ARG A 178 -22.37 4.23 -13.60
C ARG A 178 -20.89 3.87 -13.73
N LEU A 179 -20.30 3.31 -12.69
CA LEU A 179 -18.92 2.85 -12.70
C LEU A 179 -18.69 1.74 -13.73
N HIS A 180 -19.65 0.83 -13.89
CA HIS A 180 -19.60 -0.23 -14.88
C HIS A 180 -19.56 0.32 -16.31
N ILE A 181 -20.42 1.28 -16.64
CA ILE A 181 -20.42 1.93 -17.96
C ILE A 181 -19.09 2.63 -18.22
N GLN A 182 -18.63 3.45 -17.28
CA GLN A 182 -17.37 4.18 -17.42
C GLN A 182 -16.15 3.26 -17.57
N PHE A 183 -16.14 2.14 -16.85
CA PHE A 183 -15.04 1.20 -16.95
C PHE A 183 -15.07 0.40 -18.26
N ASN A 184 -16.23 0.03 -18.76
CA ASN A 184 -16.34 -0.61 -20.07
C ASN A 184 -15.86 0.31 -21.20
N ASP A 185 -16.21 1.60 -21.17
CA ASP A 185 -15.69 2.59 -22.12
C ASP A 185 -14.15 2.71 -22.00
N PHE A 186 -13.63 2.68 -20.79
CA PHE A 186 -12.19 2.66 -20.55
C PHE A 186 -11.54 1.41 -21.17
N LEU A 187 -12.08 0.22 -20.94
CA LEU A 187 -11.55 -1.04 -21.50
C LEU A 187 -11.56 -1.03 -23.04
N LEU A 188 -12.60 -0.49 -23.65
CA LEU A 188 -12.65 -0.33 -25.11
C LEU A 188 -11.52 0.58 -25.62
N ARG A 189 -11.27 1.70 -24.94
CA ARG A 189 -10.14 2.58 -25.28
C ARG A 189 -8.78 1.91 -25.08
N MET A 190 -8.63 1.09 -24.03
CA MET A 190 -7.40 0.34 -23.80
C MET A 190 -7.15 -0.69 -24.89
N ARG A 191 -8.18 -1.40 -25.33
CA ARG A 191 -8.09 -2.34 -26.45
C ARG A 191 -7.55 -1.67 -27.72
N ASP A 192 -8.04 -0.48 -28.00
CA ASP A 192 -7.75 0.20 -29.26
C ASP A 192 -6.40 0.98 -29.22
N ASN A 193 -5.93 1.37 -28.02
CA ASN A 193 -4.76 2.25 -27.87
C ASN A 193 -3.58 1.64 -27.10
N LEU A 194 -3.77 0.55 -26.37
CA LEU A 194 -2.73 -0.01 -25.53
C LEU A 194 -2.67 -1.54 -25.62
N VAL A 195 -3.65 -2.24 -25.06
CA VAL A 195 -3.67 -3.69 -24.94
C VAL A 195 -5.08 -4.23 -24.89
N PRO A 196 -5.42 -5.31 -25.62
CA PRO A 196 -6.72 -5.94 -25.52
C PRO A 196 -6.91 -6.64 -24.18
N VAL A 197 -8.08 -6.45 -23.58
CA VAL A 197 -8.51 -7.21 -22.39
C VAL A 197 -9.50 -8.29 -22.87
N ARG A 198 -9.16 -9.54 -22.63
CA ARG A 198 -9.91 -10.73 -23.04
C ARG A 198 -10.48 -11.46 -21.82
N LEU A 199 -11.63 -12.06 -22.00
CA LEU A 199 -12.18 -12.95 -20.99
C LEU A 199 -11.48 -14.31 -21.08
N ASP A 200 -11.05 -14.81 -19.92
CA ASP A 200 -10.44 -16.12 -19.78
C ASP A 200 -11.14 -16.92 -18.67
N GLY A 201 -11.31 -18.22 -18.92
CA GLY A 201 -11.90 -19.15 -17.97
C GLY A 201 -10.91 -19.75 -16.96
N SER A 202 -9.63 -19.33 -16.95
CA SER A 202 -8.60 -19.85 -16.03
C SER A 202 -8.83 -19.45 -14.57
N GLY A 203 -9.67 -18.46 -14.32
CA GLY A 203 -9.93 -17.93 -12.98
C GLY A 203 -8.82 -17.04 -12.43
N VAL A 204 -7.69 -16.89 -13.14
CA VAL A 204 -6.53 -16.11 -12.69
C VAL A 204 -6.28 -14.93 -13.63
N PRO A 205 -6.44 -13.66 -13.16
CA PRO A 205 -6.08 -12.50 -13.96
C PRO A 205 -4.58 -12.50 -14.28
N HIS A 206 -4.21 -12.31 -15.55
CA HIS A 206 -2.80 -12.21 -15.94
C HIS A 206 -2.62 -11.42 -17.23
N TYR A 207 -1.42 -10.86 -17.39
CA TYR A 207 -0.94 -10.31 -18.64
C TYR A 207 -0.01 -11.32 -19.32
N GLU A 208 -0.31 -11.67 -20.57
CA GLU A 208 0.52 -12.59 -21.37
C GLU A 208 1.37 -11.78 -22.34
N THR A 209 2.67 -11.80 -22.12
CA THR A 209 3.65 -10.99 -22.88
C THR A 209 3.70 -11.38 -24.34
N ASP A 210 3.71 -12.68 -24.65
CA ASP A 210 3.86 -13.18 -26.03
C ASP A 210 2.67 -12.84 -26.93
N LYS A 211 1.47 -12.75 -26.33
CA LYS A 211 0.25 -12.40 -27.06
C LYS A 211 -0.12 -10.93 -26.93
N ASP A 212 0.65 -10.22 -26.11
CA ASP A 212 0.38 -8.83 -25.75
C ASP A 212 -1.09 -8.58 -25.42
N ALA A 213 -1.61 -9.39 -24.48
CA ALA A 213 -3.02 -9.35 -24.09
C ALA A 213 -3.18 -9.56 -22.58
N VAL A 214 -4.14 -8.85 -22.02
CA VAL A 214 -4.60 -9.05 -20.63
C VAL A 214 -5.73 -10.07 -20.64
N TYR A 215 -5.65 -11.06 -19.77
CA TYR A 215 -6.69 -12.08 -19.57
C TYR A 215 -7.35 -11.89 -18.21
N MET A 216 -8.67 -11.80 -18.22
CA MET A 216 -9.49 -11.56 -17.03
C MET A 216 -10.54 -12.66 -16.87
N PRO A 217 -10.76 -13.16 -15.65
CA PRO A 217 -11.94 -13.97 -15.34
C PRO A 217 -13.22 -13.16 -15.56
N ARG A 218 -14.36 -13.85 -15.60
CA ARG A 218 -15.64 -13.15 -15.72
C ARG A 218 -15.91 -12.29 -14.50
N GLN A 219 -16.50 -11.13 -14.67
CA GLN A 219 -16.82 -10.19 -13.59
C GLN A 219 -17.54 -10.86 -12.41
N ARG A 220 -18.45 -11.80 -12.67
CA ARG A 220 -19.21 -12.54 -11.64
C ARG A 220 -18.36 -13.47 -10.74
N GLU A 221 -17.11 -13.72 -11.12
CA GLU A 221 -16.16 -14.53 -10.35
C GLU A 221 -15.45 -13.70 -9.27
N PHE A 222 -15.60 -12.37 -9.33
CA PHE A 222 -15.12 -11.46 -8.29
C PHE A 222 -16.22 -11.20 -7.27
N ARG A 223 -15.83 -11.06 -6.01
CA ARG A 223 -16.76 -10.76 -4.92
C ARG A 223 -17.47 -9.42 -5.10
N HIS A 224 -16.71 -8.40 -5.57
CA HIS A 224 -17.23 -7.07 -5.85
C HIS A 224 -16.74 -6.60 -7.22
N TYR A 225 -17.56 -5.77 -7.90
CA TYR A 225 -17.16 -5.19 -9.18
C TYR A 225 -15.90 -4.33 -9.08
N HIS A 226 -15.68 -3.71 -7.94
CA HIS A 226 -14.48 -2.92 -7.67
C HIS A 226 -13.21 -3.79 -7.71
N ASP A 227 -13.26 -5.01 -7.23
CA ASP A 227 -12.13 -5.94 -7.24
C ASP A 227 -11.76 -6.33 -8.68
N TYR A 228 -12.79 -6.54 -9.52
CA TYR A 228 -12.59 -6.76 -10.96
C TYR A 228 -11.89 -5.58 -11.63
N ILE A 229 -12.34 -4.34 -11.34
CA ILE A 229 -11.71 -3.11 -11.87
C ILE A 229 -10.25 -3.01 -11.42
N GLN A 230 -9.98 -3.19 -10.15
CA GLN A 230 -8.62 -3.08 -9.61
C GLN A 230 -7.67 -4.09 -10.26
N GLU A 231 -8.13 -5.31 -10.42
CA GLU A 231 -7.30 -6.34 -11.02
C GLU A 231 -7.07 -6.09 -12.51
N ALA A 232 -8.11 -5.70 -13.26
CA ALA A 232 -7.96 -5.34 -14.66
C ALA A 232 -6.97 -4.17 -14.85
N LEU A 233 -7.06 -3.13 -14.01
CA LEU A 233 -6.11 -2.02 -14.03
C LEU A 233 -4.68 -2.47 -13.73
N ARG A 234 -4.49 -3.39 -12.78
CA ARG A 234 -3.17 -3.95 -12.45
C ARG A 234 -2.56 -4.63 -13.66
N GLN A 235 -3.32 -5.48 -14.35
CA GLN A 235 -2.85 -6.21 -15.53
C GLN A 235 -2.57 -5.25 -16.71
N ILE A 236 -3.39 -4.22 -16.88
CA ILE A 236 -3.16 -3.17 -17.89
C ILE A 236 -1.87 -2.40 -17.59
N VAL A 237 -1.59 -2.08 -16.31
CA VAL A 237 -0.31 -1.45 -15.92
C VAL A 237 0.86 -2.40 -16.18
N SER A 238 0.73 -3.70 -15.95
CA SER A 238 1.75 -4.68 -16.32
C SER A 238 2.03 -4.66 -17.82
N ALA A 239 0.99 -4.59 -18.65
CA ALA A 239 1.12 -4.49 -20.10
C ALA A 239 1.92 -3.27 -20.56
N THR A 240 1.93 -2.16 -19.80
CA THR A 240 2.78 -0.99 -20.14
C THR A 240 4.26 -1.30 -20.15
N GLY A 241 4.69 -2.37 -19.46
CA GLY A 241 6.09 -2.82 -19.42
C GLY A 241 6.57 -3.58 -20.67
N HIS A 242 5.69 -3.89 -21.62
CA HIS A 242 6.02 -4.59 -22.86
C HIS A 242 7.16 -3.92 -23.64
N GLN A 243 7.96 -4.73 -24.37
CA GLN A 243 9.13 -4.24 -25.12
C GLN A 243 8.79 -3.10 -26.10
N GLN A 244 7.63 -3.17 -26.74
CA GLN A 244 7.17 -2.14 -27.69
C GLN A 244 6.66 -0.85 -27.00
N ARG A 245 6.66 -0.78 -25.67
CA ARG A 245 6.18 0.37 -24.86
C ARG A 245 7.31 0.88 -23.98
N LEU A 246 7.29 0.55 -22.68
CA LEU A 246 8.28 1.05 -21.71
C LEU A 246 9.49 0.14 -21.56
N ALA A 247 9.49 -1.03 -22.17
CA ALA A 247 10.59 -2.02 -22.16
C ALA A 247 11.20 -2.23 -20.76
N ARG A 248 10.35 -2.44 -19.74
CA ARG A 248 10.81 -2.59 -18.35
C ARG A 248 11.55 -3.89 -18.17
N GLU A 249 12.78 -3.81 -17.68
CA GLU A 249 13.58 -4.99 -17.32
C GLU A 249 12.82 -5.85 -16.27
N GLY A 250 12.86 -7.17 -16.47
CA GLY A 250 12.20 -8.14 -15.58
C GLY A 250 10.74 -8.45 -15.91
N MET A 251 10.13 -7.82 -16.92
CA MET A 251 8.81 -8.17 -17.43
C MET A 251 8.85 -9.03 -18.70
N VAL A 252 10.04 -9.33 -19.17
CA VAL A 252 10.29 -10.25 -20.29
C VAL A 252 10.74 -11.57 -19.67
N MET A 253 9.82 -12.50 -19.48
CA MET A 253 10.14 -13.92 -19.32
C MET A 253 9.68 -14.64 -20.54
#